data_bed8050e5e6126a6ef3da1be6822c8d8
#
_entry.id   bed8050e5e6126a6ef3da1be6822c8d8
#
_cell.length_a   1.000
_cell.length_b   1.000
_cell.length_c   1.000
_cell.angle_alpha   90.00
_cell.angle_beta   90.00
_cell.angle_gamma   90.00
#
_symmetry.space_group_name_H-M   'P 1'
#
loop_
_entity.id
_entity.type
_entity.pdbx_description
1 polymer ?
#
loop_
_entity_poly.entity_id
_entity_poly.type
_entity_poly.pdbx_seq_one_letter_code
_entity_poly.pdbx_strand_id
1 'polypeptide(L)'
;MATDATPDEAAANITARIAELDDWRGTVLALVRRLIHDADPDVVEAWKWRGTPVWEHDGIVCTGESYKKVVKLTFMRGASVPDPTGLFNASLEGGTRRAIDIDESMALDEEAFVALIKAAIAVNAAARSGRATKARTPSTD
;
A
#
# COMPACT_ATOMS: atom_id res chain seq x y z
N MET A 1 10.67 -2.94 -24.59
CA MET A 1 10.14 -2.15 -23.60
C MET A 1 9.38 -2.94 -22.55
N ALA A 2 9.68 -2.71 -21.34
CA ALA A 2 9.03 -3.46 -20.30
C ALA A 2 7.66 -2.86 -20.01
N THR A 3 6.67 -3.69 -19.92
CA THR A 3 5.36 -3.25 -19.47
C THR A 3 5.14 -3.79 -18.08
N ASP A 4 4.31 -3.12 -17.31
CA ASP A 4 3.94 -3.64 -16.01
C ASP A 4 3.21 -4.97 -16.18
N ALA A 5 3.35 -5.83 -15.18
CA ALA A 5 2.62 -7.09 -15.16
C ALA A 5 1.11 -6.83 -15.17
N THR A 6 0.36 -7.73 -15.77
CA THR A 6 -1.10 -7.69 -15.65
C THR A 6 -1.48 -7.99 -14.19
N PRO A 7 -2.71 -7.67 -13.76
CA PRO A 7 -3.12 -8.00 -12.39
C PRO A 7 -2.96 -9.48 -12.04
N ASP A 8 -3.25 -10.38 -12.97
CA ASP A 8 -3.07 -11.82 -12.72
C ASP A 8 -1.60 -12.19 -12.57
N GLU A 9 -0.76 -11.63 -13.42
CA GLU A 9 0.69 -11.83 -13.33
C GLU A 9 1.23 -11.26 -12.02
N ALA A 10 0.76 -10.08 -11.64
CA ALA A 10 1.17 -9.44 -10.40
C ALA A 10 0.79 -10.29 -9.20
N ALA A 11 -0.44 -10.80 -9.17
CA ALA A 11 -0.88 -11.66 -8.08
C ALA A 11 -0.02 -12.91 -7.97
N ALA A 12 0.31 -13.53 -9.10
CA ALA A 12 1.18 -14.70 -9.11
C ALA A 12 2.59 -14.36 -8.62
N ASN A 13 3.12 -13.22 -9.03
CA ASN A 13 4.44 -12.76 -8.61
C ASN A 13 4.49 -12.48 -7.11
N ILE A 14 3.44 -11.87 -6.57
CA ILE A 14 3.36 -11.60 -5.13
C ILE A 14 3.28 -12.92 -4.35
N THR A 15 2.48 -13.87 -4.83
CA THR A 15 2.39 -15.20 -4.22
C THR A 15 3.77 -15.87 -4.19
N ALA A 16 4.49 -15.81 -5.31
CA ALA A 16 5.83 -16.38 -5.39
C ALA A 16 6.80 -15.69 -4.45
N ARG A 17 6.71 -14.36 -4.34
CA ARG A 17 7.58 -13.60 -3.46
C ARG A 17 7.36 -13.98 -1.99
N ILE A 18 6.11 -14.14 -1.60
CA ILE A 18 5.77 -14.57 -0.23
C ILE A 18 6.38 -15.95 0.06
N ALA A 19 6.25 -16.87 -0.88
CA ALA A 19 6.80 -18.21 -0.72
C ALA A 19 8.32 -18.19 -0.65
N GLU A 20 8.94 -17.34 -1.44
CA GLU A 20 10.39 -17.18 -1.50
C GLU A 20 10.98 -16.67 -0.19
N LEU A 21 10.23 -15.85 0.52
CA LEU A 21 10.62 -15.29 1.79
C LEU A 21 10.48 -16.28 2.96
N ASP A 22 10.68 -17.41 2.89
CA ASP A 22 10.60 -18.58 3.76
C ASP A 22 10.92 -18.32 5.25
N ASP A 23 10.43 -17.21 5.80
CA ASP A 23 10.62 -16.85 7.20
C ASP A 23 9.48 -15.91 7.62
N TRP A 24 9.63 -15.24 8.77
CA TRP A 24 8.61 -14.35 9.32
C TRP A 24 8.18 -13.25 8.34
N ARG A 25 9.07 -12.84 7.45
CA ARG A 25 8.73 -11.78 6.47
C ARG A 25 7.65 -12.26 5.51
N GLY A 26 7.73 -13.50 5.08
CA GLY A 26 6.70 -14.09 4.22
C GLY A 26 5.36 -14.15 4.94
N THR A 27 5.39 -14.55 6.21
CA THR A 27 4.17 -14.61 7.03
C THR A 27 3.54 -13.22 7.18
N VAL A 28 4.37 -12.20 7.44
CA VAL A 28 3.90 -10.82 7.58
C VAL A 28 3.33 -10.31 6.27
N LEU A 29 4.02 -10.53 5.17
CA LEU A 29 3.57 -10.04 3.88
C LEU A 29 2.26 -10.71 3.46
N ALA A 30 2.10 -12.00 3.76
CA ALA A 30 0.85 -12.71 3.51
C ALA A 30 -0.30 -12.14 4.34
N LEU A 31 -0.04 -11.82 5.60
CA LEU A 31 -1.03 -11.22 6.48
C LEU A 31 -1.45 -9.84 5.95
N VAL A 32 -0.48 -9.01 5.62
CA VAL A 32 -0.74 -7.67 5.09
C VAL A 32 -1.59 -7.77 3.82
N ARG A 33 -1.24 -8.67 2.92
CA ARG A 33 -1.99 -8.88 1.69
C ARG A 33 -3.45 -9.24 1.99
N ARG A 34 -3.65 -10.17 2.91
CA ARG A 34 -5.01 -10.58 3.29
C ARG A 34 -5.80 -9.41 3.86
N LEU A 35 -5.19 -8.65 4.76
CA LEU A 35 -5.87 -7.51 5.39
C LEU A 35 -6.22 -6.42 4.38
N ILE A 36 -5.35 -6.18 3.40
CA ILE A 36 -5.64 -5.21 2.34
C ILE A 36 -6.85 -5.65 1.54
N HIS A 37 -6.91 -6.92 1.18
CA HIS A 37 -8.07 -7.44 0.43
C HIS A 37 -9.34 -7.46 1.28
N ASP A 38 -9.20 -7.68 2.59
CA ASP A 38 -10.35 -7.59 3.50
C ASP A 38 -10.88 -6.16 3.57
N ALA A 39 -9.97 -5.19 3.57
CA ALA A 39 -10.36 -3.78 3.62
C ALA A 39 -11.04 -3.35 2.31
N ASP A 40 -10.58 -3.90 1.19
CA ASP A 40 -11.07 -3.50 -0.13
C ASP A 40 -11.02 -4.68 -1.10
N PRO A 41 -12.15 -5.36 -1.30
CA PRO A 41 -12.19 -6.47 -2.27
C PRO A 41 -11.88 -6.05 -3.71
N ASP A 42 -11.96 -4.76 -4.02
CA ASP A 42 -11.70 -4.25 -5.37
C ASP A 42 -10.27 -3.76 -5.57
N VAL A 43 -9.42 -3.90 -4.57
CA VAL A 43 -8.02 -3.46 -4.70
C VAL A 43 -7.33 -4.23 -5.82
N VAL A 44 -6.49 -3.53 -6.58
CA VAL A 44 -5.74 -4.13 -7.68
C VAL A 44 -4.30 -4.38 -7.22
N GLU A 45 -3.83 -5.59 -7.42
CA GLU A 45 -2.44 -5.92 -7.14
C GLU A 45 -1.59 -5.62 -8.36
N ALA A 46 -0.43 -5.01 -8.13
CA ALA A 46 0.52 -4.68 -9.18
C ALA A 46 1.91 -5.13 -8.77
N TRP A 47 2.78 -5.23 -9.76
CA TRP A 47 4.16 -5.67 -9.57
C TRP A 47 5.02 -4.69 -10.34
N LYS A 48 5.78 -3.87 -9.62
CA LYS A 48 6.48 -2.75 -10.25
C LYS A 48 7.95 -2.73 -9.85
N TRP A 49 8.71 -1.91 -10.54
CA TRP A 49 10.10 -1.59 -10.19
C TRP A 49 10.97 -2.82 -9.90
N ARG A 50 10.88 -3.83 -10.75
CA ARG A 50 11.71 -5.03 -10.67
C ARG A 50 11.42 -5.90 -9.44
N GLY A 51 10.19 -5.91 -8.98
CA GLY A 51 9.84 -6.89 -7.97
C GLY A 51 9.22 -6.33 -6.71
N THR A 52 8.50 -5.23 -6.80
CA THR A 52 7.83 -4.66 -5.66
C THR A 52 6.33 -4.94 -5.73
N PRO A 53 5.78 -5.64 -4.72
CA PRO A 53 4.33 -5.75 -4.58
C PRO A 53 3.71 -4.37 -4.34
N VAL A 54 2.66 -4.07 -5.06
CA VAL A 54 1.96 -2.78 -4.98
C VAL A 54 0.46 -3.04 -4.94
N TRP A 55 -0.26 -2.27 -4.15
CA TRP A 55 -1.72 -2.34 -4.11
C TRP A 55 -2.28 -0.99 -4.51
N GLU A 56 -3.24 -1.00 -5.43
CA GLU A 56 -3.77 0.21 -6.05
C GLU A 56 -5.29 0.29 -5.95
N HIS A 57 -5.77 1.50 -5.75
CA HIS A 57 -7.17 1.85 -5.87
C HIS A 57 -7.21 3.38 -6.03
N ASP A 58 -7.54 3.85 -7.23
CA ASP A 58 -7.47 5.28 -7.59
C ASP A 58 -6.05 5.83 -7.38
N GLY A 59 -5.06 5.03 -7.72
CA GLY A 59 -3.65 5.31 -7.51
C GLY A 59 -3.05 4.34 -6.53
N ILE A 60 -1.77 4.44 -6.28
CA ILE A 60 -1.10 3.53 -5.38
C ILE A 60 -1.56 3.80 -3.94
N VAL A 61 -2.08 2.76 -3.29
CA VAL A 61 -2.39 2.82 -1.86
C VAL A 61 -1.10 2.63 -1.07
N CYS A 62 -0.45 1.50 -1.28
CA CYS A 62 0.82 1.23 -0.61
C CYS A 62 1.64 0.20 -1.38
N THR A 63 2.91 0.12 -1.02
CA THR A 63 3.84 -0.88 -1.54
C THR A 63 4.30 -1.76 -0.38
N GLY A 64 4.75 -2.98 -0.70
CA GLY A 64 5.27 -3.89 0.30
C GLY A 64 6.67 -4.35 -0.08
N GLU A 65 7.66 -3.86 0.64
CA GLU A 65 9.05 -4.23 0.39
C GLU A 65 9.58 -5.06 1.55
N SER A 66 10.40 -6.05 1.22
CA SER A 66 10.98 -6.93 2.23
C SER A 66 12.47 -6.68 2.31
N TYR A 67 12.91 -6.28 3.49
CA TYR A 67 14.33 -6.10 3.77
C TYR A 67 14.76 -7.16 4.78
N LYS A 68 16.02 -7.18 5.11
CA LYS A 68 16.56 -8.24 5.96
C LYS A 68 15.87 -8.30 7.32
N LYS A 69 15.55 -7.16 7.89
CA LYS A 69 14.99 -7.08 9.25
C LYS A 69 13.63 -6.43 9.35
N VAL A 70 13.06 -5.98 8.26
CA VAL A 70 11.74 -5.36 8.27
C VAL A 70 10.98 -5.66 6.99
N VAL A 71 9.67 -5.66 7.11
CA VAL A 71 8.77 -5.54 5.95
C VAL A 71 8.29 -4.09 6.00
N LYS A 72 8.55 -3.35 4.95
CA LYS A 72 8.21 -1.92 4.89
C LYS A 72 7.00 -1.72 4.00
N LEU A 73 5.98 -1.10 4.56
CA LEU A 73 4.78 -0.73 3.81
C LEU A 73 4.80 0.79 3.65
N THR A 74 4.95 1.26 2.43
CA THR A 74 5.01 2.70 2.14
C THR A 74 3.69 3.15 1.54
N PHE A 75 3.05 4.11 2.22
CA PHE A 75 1.79 4.71 1.78
C PHE A 75 2.12 6.00 1.05
N MET A 76 1.82 6.04 -0.24
CA MET A 76 2.25 7.16 -1.10
C MET A 76 1.66 8.50 -0.69
N ARG A 77 0.46 8.51 -0.12
CA ARG A 77 -0.18 9.72 0.39
C ARG A 77 -0.35 9.67 1.89
N GLY A 78 0.55 8.93 2.56
CA GLY A 78 0.43 8.67 3.99
C GLY A 78 0.33 9.91 4.84
N ALA A 79 0.99 11.01 4.43
CA ALA A 79 0.92 12.26 5.19
C ALA A 79 -0.49 12.82 5.29
N SER A 80 -1.37 12.45 4.36
CA SER A 80 -2.77 12.88 4.34
C SER A 80 -3.72 11.86 4.93
N VAL A 81 -3.22 10.70 5.36
CA VAL A 81 -4.07 9.61 5.86
C VAL A 81 -4.18 9.72 7.39
N PRO A 82 -5.40 9.77 7.93
CA PRO A 82 -5.55 9.73 9.40
C PRO A 82 -4.99 8.44 9.97
N ASP A 83 -4.21 8.57 11.01
CA ASP A 83 -3.56 7.43 11.67
C ASP A 83 -3.70 7.58 13.19
N PRO A 84 -4.92 7.41 13.71
CA PRO A 84 -5.20 7.71 15.11
C PRO A 84 -4.47 6.79 16.10
N THR A 85 -4.08 5.59 15.68
CA THR A 85 -3.38 4.67 16.58
C THR A 85 -1.86 4.74 16.42
N GLY A 86 -1.37 5.57 15.50
CA GLY A 86 0.07 5.73 15.34
C GLY A 86 0.77 4.55 14.70
N LEU A 87 0.18 3.96 13.66
CA LEU A 87 0.80 2.85 12.95
C LEU A 87 2.02 3.27 12.14
N PHE A 88 2.01 4.46 11.56
CA PHE A 88 3.16 4.93 10.80
C PHE A 88 4.33 5.15 11.76
N ASN A 89 5.44 4.48 11.49
CA ASN A 89 6.62 4.56 12.33
C ASN A 89 7.90 4.81 11.53
N ALA A 90 7.76 5.12 10.24
CA ALA A 90 8.90 5.41 9.38
C ALA A 90 8.50 6.45 8.35
N SER A 91 9.49 7.09 7.75
CA SER A 91 9.29 8.15 6.75
C SER A 91 8.43 9.29 7.30
N LEU A 92 8.55 9.57 8.59
CA LEU A 92 7.68 10.54 9.25
C LEU A 92 7.95 11.98 8.86
N GLU A 93 9.09 12.24 8.22
CA GLU A 93 9.44 13.58 7.78
C GLU A 93 9.26 13.77 6.28
N GLY A 94 8.72 12.78 5.60
CA GLY A 94 8.44 12.92 4.19
C GLY A 94 7.32 13.91 3.93
N GLY A 95 7.35 14.55 2.78
CA GLY A 95 6.30 15.52 2.41
C GLY A 95 4.96 14.87 2.15
N THR A 96 4.94 13.69 1.55
CA THR A 96 3.68 13.01 1.19
C THR A 96 3.63 11.58 1.70
N ARG A 97 4.76 10.92 1.83
CA ARG A 97 4.80 9.49 2.16
C ARG A 97 4.90 9.26 3.65
N ARG A 98 4.34 8.13 4.08
CA ARG A 98 4.55 7.59 5.43
C ARG A 98 4.72 6.10 5.28
N ALA A 99 5.39 5.46 6.22
CA ALA A 99 5.64 4.03 6.13
C ALA A 99 5.45 3.35 7.48
N ILE A 100 5.17 2.06 7.40
CA ILE A 100 5.15 1.19 8.56
C ILE A 100 6.30 0.20 8.35
N ASP A 101 7.27 0.19 9.27
CA ASP A 101 8.30 -0.82 9.31
C ASP A 101 7.87 -1.89 10.30
N ILE A 102 7.62 -3.09 9.81
CA ILE A 102 7.20 -4.22 10.64
C ILE A 102 8.40 -5.13 10.84
N ASP A 103 8.84 -5.29 12.07
CA ASP A 103 9.92 -6.22 12.38
C ASP A 103 9.36 -7.51 12.96
N GLU A 104 10.23 -8.46 13.20
CA GLU A 104 9.84 -9.81 13.64
C GLU A 104 9.11 -9.80 14.99
N SER A 105 9.42 -8.83 15.84
CA SER A 105 8.83 -8.76 17.18
C SER A 105 7.49 -8.06 17.24
N MET A 106 7.08 -7.40 16.16
CA MET A 106 5.84 -6.62 16.16
C MET A 106 4.62 -7.48 15.93
N ALA A 107 3.58 -7.21 16.70
CA ALA A 107 2.26 -7.74 16.44
C ALA A 107 1.45 -6.62 15.78
N LEU A 108 1.09 -6.78 14.53
CA LEU A 108 0.32 -5.77 13.81
C LEU A 108 -1.11 -5.74 14.33
N ASP A 109 -1.59 -4.54 14.67
CA ASP A 109 -2.98 -4.33 15.05
C ASP A 109 -3.82 -4.43 13.77
N GLU A 110 -4.47 -5.57 13.58
CA GLU A 110 -5.16 -5.87 12.32
C GLU A 110 -6.34 -4.96 12.06
N GLU A 111 -7.13 -4.65 13.09
CA GLU A 111 -8.27 -3.75 12.93
C GLU A 111 -7.82 -2.34 12.57
N ALA A 112 -6.79 -1.85 13.24
CA ALA A 112 -6.26 -0.54 12.96
C ALA A 112 -5.67 -0.48 11.54
N PHE A 113 -5.02 -1.55 11.11
CA PHE A 113 -4.44 -1.62 9.79
C PHE A 113 -5.53 -1.60 8.71
N VAL A 114 -6.60 -2.38 8.87
CA VAL A 114 -7.73 -2.37 7.94
C VAL A 114 -8.32 -0.97 7.83
N ALA A 115 -8.51 -0.30 8.98
CA ALA A 115 -9.03 1.06 8.99
C ALA A 115 -8.09 2.03 8.26
N LEU A 116 -6.78 1.83 8.42
CA LEU A 116 -5.79 2.68 7.76
C LEU A 116 -5.84 2.50 6.24
N ILE A 117 -5.98 1.26 5.76
CA ILE A 117 -6.10 0.99 4.32
C ILE A 117 -7.35 1.67 3.77
N LYS A 118 -8.48 1.55 4.46
CA LYS A 118 -9.72 2.21 4.01
C LYS A 118 -9.56 3.72 3.95
N ALA A 119 -8.89 4.30 4.94
CA ALA A 119 -8.64 5.74 4.98
C ALA A 119 -7.72 6.16 3.83
N ALA A 120 -6.69 5.36 3.53
CA ALA A 120 -5.77 5.65 2.43
C ALA A 120 -6.50 5.62 1.09
N ILE A 121 -7.41 4.68 0.90
CA ILE A 121 -8.22 4.61 -0.32
C ILE A 121 -9.11 5.84 -0.44
N ALA A 122 -9.69 6.28 0.66
CA ALA A 122 -10.51 7.49 0.66
C ALA A 122 -9.70 8.74 0.27
N VAL A 123 -8.45 8.81 0.72
CA VAL A 123 -7.55 9.91 0.33
C VAL A 123 -7.28 9.87 -1.17
N ASN A 124 -7.02 8.68 -1.71
CA ASN A 124 -6.80 8.53 -3.15
C ASN A 124 -8.03 8.93 -3.96
N ALA A 125 -9.21 8.52 -3.51
CA ALA A 125 -10.46 8.85 -4.19
C ALA A 125 -10.70 10.36 -4.18
N ALA A 126 -10.43 11.02 -3.05
CA ALA A 126 -10.58 12.47 -2.94
C ALA A 126 -9.59 13.20 -3.86
N ALA A 127 -8.37 12.71 -3.94
CA ALA A 127 -7.36 13.32 -4.81
C ALA A 127 -7.76 13.16 -6.29
N ARG A 128 -8.29 11.99 -6.66
CA ARG A 128 -8.76 11.75 -8.01
C ARG A 128 -9.92 12.66 -8.36
N SER A 129 -10.90 12.79 -7.46
CA SER A 129 -12.04 13.67 -7.66
C SER A 129 -11.62 15.12 -7.80
N GLY A 130 -10.67 15.57 -6.96
CA GLY A 130 -10.15 16.92 -7.03
C GLY A 130 -9.48 17.20 -8.37
N ARG A 131 -8.68 16.25 -8.87
CA ARG A 131 -8.05 16.41 -10.18
C ARG A 131 -9.08 16.44 -11.31
N ALA A 132 -10.07 15.57 -11.25
CA ALA A 132 -11.12 15.53 -12.26
C ALA A 132 -11.92 16.82 -12.27
N THR A 133 -12.26 17.34 -11.11
CA THR A 133 -12.99 18.60 -10.99
C THR A 133 -12.17 19.74 -11.56
N LYS A 134 -10.90 19.81 -11.22
CA LYS A 134 -10.01 20.83 -11.75
C LYS A 134 -9.90 20.75 -13.27
N ALA A 135 -9.77 19.55 -13.79
CA ALA A 135 -9.64 19.39 -15.24
C ALA A 135 -10.89 19.78 -15.98
N ARG A 136 -12.06 19.59 -15.37
CA ARG A 136 -13.31 19.89 -16.01
C ARG A 136 -13.72 21.32 -15.92
N THR A 137 -13.25 22.03 -14.97
CA THR A 137 -13.73 23.38 -14.71
C THR A 137 -12.68 24.33 -15.10
N PRO A 138 -12.62 24.65 -16.26
CA PRO A 138 -11.65 25.61 -16.66
C PRO A 138 -12.01 26.84 -15.95
N SER A 139 -11.46 27.21 -15.32
CA SER A 139 -11.51 28.35 -14.77
C SER A 139 -12.61 29.07 -14.79
N THR A 140 -13.17 29.23 -14.80
CA THR A 140 -14.08 29.86 -14.80
C THR A 140 -14.10 30.74 -14.25
N ASP A 141 -13.84 30.97 -14.12
CA ASP A 141 -13.99 31.74 -13.68
C ASP A 141 -13.76 32.22 -13.52
#